data_223bfc0929880bcd022b775019017995
#
_entry.id   223bfc0929880bcd022b775019017995
#
_cell.length_a   1.000
_cell.length_b   1.000
_cell.length_c   1.000
_cell.angle_alpha   90.00
_cell.angle_beta   90.00
_cell.angle_gamma   90.00
#
_symmetry.space_group_name_H-M   'P 1'
#
loop_
_entity.id
_entity.type
_entity.pdbx_description
1 polymer ?
#
loop_
_entity_poly.entity_id
_entity_poly.type
_entity_poly.pdbx_seq_one_letter_code
_entity_poly.pdbx_strand_id
1 'polypeptide(L)'
;MRTLLLSLSIFLLAGTAVQAQDTNLWKTLSKITYEKKFDELLGFKVDVPVFSQDIQDLEGKVVEVSGYIVPVEGYKSHTEFVFSAYPYNMCFFCGGAGPETVMEVTSVEPIKYSTERVKLRGKLTLNSDDINRLMYVLTEAEMGKGAT
;
A
#
# COMPACT_ATOMS: atom_id res chain seq x y z
N MET A 1 -11.78 43.17 49.99
CA MET A 1 -12.54 42.26 49.14
C MET A 1 -11.68 42.02 47.86
N ARG A 2 -10.97 40.87 47.82
CA ARG A 2 -10.06 40.50 46.70
C ARG A 2 -10.77 39.41 45.89
N THR A 3 -11.20 39.79 44.68
CA THR A 3 -11.78 38.86 43.71
C THR A 3 -10.65 38.14 42.95
N LEU A 4 -10.50 36.84 43.20
CA LEU A 4 -9.62 35.92 42.51
C LEU A 4 -10.28 35.57 41.16
N LEU A 5 -9.69 36.01 40.06
CA LEU A 5 -10.02 35.53 38.70
C LEU A 5 -9.25 34.26 38.43
N LEU A 6 -9.94 33.12 38.49
CA LEU A 6 -9.46 31.83 38.00
C LEU A 6 -9.56 31.79 36.48
N SER A 7 -8.44 31.99 35.81
CA SER A 7 -8.34 31.75 34.35
C SER A 7 -8.21 30.24 34.09
N LEU A 8 -9.29 29.62 33.64
CA LEU A 8 -9.36 28.25 33.19
C LEU A 8 -8.80 28.16 31.77
N SER A 9 -7.52 27.81 31.67
CA SER A 9 -6.88 27.50 30.37
C SER A 9 -7.34 26.15 29.88
N ILE A 10 -8.29 26.16 28.93
CA ILE A 10 -8.71 24.95 28.20
C ILE A 10 -7.63 24.68 27.16
N PHE A 11 -6.79 23.70 27.46
CA PHE A 11 -5.81 23.13 26.50
C PHE A 11 -6.58 22.24 25.52
N LEU A 12 -6.92 22.77 24.33
CA LEU A 12 -7.50 22.00 23.24
C LEU A 12 -6.43 21.04 22.70
N LEU A 13 -6.43 19.79 23.17
CA LEU A 13 -5.75 18.71 22.49
C LEU A 13 -6.47 18.45 21.16
N ALA A 14 -5.95 19.03 20.09
CA ALA A 14 -6.30 18.64 18.72
C ALA A 14 -5.76 17.23 18.48
N GLY A 15 -6.52 16.23 18.89
CA GLY A 15 -6.29 14.86 18.49
C GLY A 15 -6.46 14.77 16.97
N THR A 16 -5.38 14.60 16.23
CA THR A 16 -5.45 14.21 14.83
C THR A 16 -6.10 12.83 14.76
N ALA A 17 -7.39 12.80 14.48
CA ALA A 17 -8.08 11.56 14.14
C ALA A 17 -7.44 11.02 12.86
N VAL A 18 -6.58 10.01 13.02
CA VAL A 18 -6.14 9.18 11.89
C VAL A 18 -7.41 8.45 11.45
N GLN A 19 -8.06 8.96 10.42
CA GLN A 19 -9.14 8.26 9.75
C GLN A 19 -8.53 7.02 9.10
N ALA A 20 -8.78 5.87 9.71
CA ALA A 20 -8.60 4.59 9.05
C ALA A 20 -9.59 4.54 7.88
N GLN A 21 -9.13 4.90 6.69
CA GLN A 21 -9.89 4.72 5.46
C GLN A 21 -9.85 3.23 5.11
N ASP A 22 -10.78 2.45 5.67
CA ASP A 22 -11.10 1.10 5.17
C ASP A 22 -11.95 1.22 3.88
N THR A 23 -11.55 2.10 3.01
CA THR A 23 -12.00 2.13 1.64
C THR A 23 -11.15 1.12 0.89
N ASN A 24 -11.79 0.25 0.13
CA ASN A 24 -11.12 -0.74 -0.69
C ASN A 24 -10.01 -0.07 -1.53
N LEU A 25 -8.80 0.02 -0.96
CA LEU A 25 -7.63 0.69 -1.57
C LEU A 25 -7.41 0.18 -3.00
N TRP A 26 -7.57 -1.12 -3.22
CA TRP A 26 -7.43 -1.73 -4.54
C TRP A 26 -8.38 -1.12 -5.57
N LYS A 27 -9.60 -0.70 -5.18
CA LYS A 27 -10.53 0.01 -6.07
C LYS A 27 -9.98 1.38 -6.49
N THR A 28 -9.24 2.07 -5.63
CA THR A 28 -8.57 3.31 -5.99
C THR A 28 -7.38 3.04 -6.90
N LEU A 29 -6.55 2.06 -6.56
CA LEU A 29 -5.37 1.67 -7.33
C LEU A 29 -5.72 1.15 -8.73
N SER A 30 -6.90 0.54 -8.92
CA SER A 30 -7.38 0.09 -10.24
C SER A 30 -7.75 1.21 -11.22
N LYS A 31 -7.74 2.49 -10.79
CA LYS A 31 -7.95 3.65 -11.67
C LYS A 31 -6.71 4.04 -12.47
N ILE A 32 -5.68 3.20 -12.48
CA ILE A 32 -4.47 3.38 -13.27
C ILE A 32 -4.76 3.22 -14.75
N THR A 33 -3.99 3.91 -15.58
CA THR A 33 -3.95 3.74 -17.02
C THR A 33 -2.52 3.51 -17.49
N TYR A 34 -2.31 3.16 -18.76
CA TYR A 34 -0.99 2.88 -19.28
C TYR A 34 -0.77 3.64 -20.57
N GLU A 35 0.44 4.17 -20.73
CA GLU A 35 0.92 4.79 -21.96
C GLU A 35 2.09 4.00 -22.54
N LYS A 36 2.11 3.85 -23.87
CA LYS A 36 3.25 3.21 -24.56
C LYS A 36 4.37 4.23 -24.76
N LYS A 37 5.49 4.04 -24.06
CA LYS A 37 6.73 4.83 -24.25
C LYS A 37 7.82 3.96 -24.84
N PHE A 38 8.62 4.54 -25.73
CA PHE A 38 9.80 3.85 -26.28
C PHE A 38 10.90 3.84 -25.23
N ASP A 39 11.39 2.64 -24.90
CA ASP A 39 12.53 2.45 -24.02
C ASP A 39 13.80 2.29 -24.86
N GLU A 40 14.76 3.19 -24.71
CA GLU A 40 16.00 3.20 -25.49
C GLU A 40 16.93 2.02 -25.14
N LEU A 41 16.88 1.55 -23.90
CA LEU A 41 17.71 0.41 -23.46
C LEU A 41 17.18 -0.91 -23.99
N LEU A 42 15.85 -1.07 -24.01
CA LEU A 42 15.18 -2.29 -24.49
C LEU A 42 14.98 -2.28 -26.00
N GLY A 43 14.96 -1.11 -26.64
CA GLY A 43 14.77 -0.95 -28.09
C GLY A 43 13.33 -1.20 -28.56
N PHE A 44 12.35 -1.22 -27.68
CA PHE A 44 10.92 -1.36 -28.00
C PHE A 44 10.02 -0.53 -27.06
N LYS A 45 8.72 -0.45 -27.39
CA LYS A 45 7.75 0.27 -26.58
C LYS A 45 7.32 -0.56 -25.38
N VAL A 46 7.38 0.03 -24.20
CA VAL A 46 6.88 -0.53 -22.94
C VAL A 46 5.62 0.21 -22.48
N ASP A 47 4.77 -0.47 -21.73
CA ASP A 47 3.62 0.14 -21.08
C ASP A 47 4.10 0.78 -19.76
N VAL A 48 4.00 2.11 -19.68
CA VAL A 48 4.35 2.87 -18.47
C VAL A 48 3.10 3.25 -17.72
N PRO A 49 3.03 3.04 -16.40
CA PRO A 49 1.86 3.38 -15.60
C PRO A 49 1.64 4.89 -15.54
N VAL A 50 0.38 5.31 -15.69
CA VAL A 50 -0.08 6.69 -15.52
C VAL A 50 -1.05 6.72 -14.35
N PHE A 51 -0.61 7.26 -13.24
CA PHE A 51 -1.38 7.34 -12.01
C PHE A 51 -2.44 8.45 -12.09
N SER A 52 -3.70 8.10 -11.83
CA SER A 52 -4.77 9.10 -11.68
C SER A 52 -4.50 10.01 -10.48
N GLN A 53 -5.17 11.17 -10.41
CA GLN A 53 -5.03 12.11 -9.28
C GLN A 53 -5.34 11.42 -7.94
N ASP A 54 -6.38 10.59 -7.89
CA ASP A 54 -6.76 9.84 -6.68
C ASP A 54 -5.63 8.92 -6.18
N ILE A 55 -4.84 8.33 -7.11
CA ILE A 55 -3.68 7.50 -6.77
C ILE A 55 -2.51 8.38 -6.34
N GLN A 56 -2.22 9.45 -7.08
CA GLN A 56 -1.13 10.40 -6.75
C GLN A 56 -1.32 11.01 -5.36
N ASP A 57 -2.56 11.30 -4.98
CA ASP A 57 -2.89 11.83 -3.67
C ASP A 57 -2.56 10.86 -2.51
N LEU A 58 -2.31 9.59 -2.81
CA LEU A 58 -1.91 8.58 -1.83
C LEU A 58 -0.39 8.48 -1.67
N GLU A 59 0.40 9.08 -2.56
CA GLU A 59 1.87 9.07 -2.49
C GLU A 59 2.37 9.56 -1.13
N GLY A 60 3.23 8.77 -0.49
CA GLY A 60 3.81 9.06 0.81
C GLY A 60 2.85 8.99 2.00
N LYS A 61 1.57 8.69 1.79
CA LYS A 61 0.59 8.57 2.88
C LYS A 61 0.61 7.18 3.50
N VAL A 62 0.30 7.13 4.79
CA VAL A 62 0.05 5.87 5.50
C VAL A 62 -1.34 5.39 5.14
N VAL A 63 -1.41 4.18 4.58
CA VAL A 63 -2.66 3.54 4.14
C VAL A 63 -2.85 2.19 4.84
N GLU A 64 -4.08 1.72 4.89
CA GLU A 64 -4.42 0.34 5.25
C GLU A 64 -4.90 -0.42 4.01
N VAL A 65 -4.45 -1.65 3.86
CA VAL A 65 -4.80 -2.51 2.74
C VAL A 65 -5.04 -3.93 3.21
N SER A 66 -6.11 -4.54 2.73
CA SER A 66 -6.44 -5.94 3.03
C SER A 66 -6.22 -6.80 1.80
N GLY A 67 -5.54 -7.93 1.95
CA GLY A 67 -5.19 -8.80 0.83
C GLY A 67 -4.51 -10.08 1.29
N TYR A 68 -3.73 -10.67 0.40
CA TYR A 68 -3.08 -11.97 0.58
C TYR A 68 -1.57 -11.85 0.36
N ILE A 69 -0.81 -12.50 1.21
CA ILE A 69 0.63 -12.63 1.03
C ILE A 69 0.87 -13.64 -0.09
N VAL A 70 1.60 -13.24 -1.13
CA VAL A 70 2.00 -14.14 -2.20
C VAL A 70 3.26 -14.89 -1.75
N PRO A 71 3.23 -16.23 -1.66
CA PRO A 71 4.39 -17.00 -1.27
C PRO A 71 5.48 -16.92 -2.36
N VAL A 72 6.66 -16.47 -1.98
CA VAL A 72 7.86 -16.55 -2.79
C VAL A 72 8.69 -17.73 -2.25
N GLU A 73 9.27 -18.55 -3.13
CA GLU A 73 9.99 -19.76 -2.73
C GLU A 73 11.04 -19.49 -1.66
N GLY A 74 11.05 -20.32 -0.62
CA GLY A 74 12.08 -20.31 0.44
C GLY A 74 11.76 -19.49 1.68
N TYR A 75 10.61 -18.81 1.77
CA TYR A 75 10.38 -17.83 2.84
C TYR A 75 9.20 -18.19 3.76
N LYS A 76 9.46 -18.33 5.04
CA LYS A 76 8.44 -18.55 6.10
C LYS A 76 8.07 -17.28 6.88
N SER A 77 8.94 -16.27 6.89
CA SER A 77 8.64 -14.92 7.41
C SER A 77 9.55 -13.92 6.72
N HIS A 78 8.99 -12.80 6.29
CA HIS A 78 9.68 -11.87 5.42
C HIS A 78 9.54 -10.44 5.87
N THR A 79 10.60 -9.70 5.62
CA THR A 79 10.55 -8.24 5.59
C THR A 79 10.25 -7.72 4.19
N GLU A 80 10.42 -8.56 3.13
CA GLU A 80 10.12 -8.19 1.75
C GLU A 80 9.30 -9.30 1.08
N PHE A 81 8.12 -8.96 0.55
CA PHE A 81 7.22 -9.90 -0.10
C PHE A 81 6.25 -9.19 -1.05
N VAL A 82 5.54 -9.95 -1.84
CA VAL A 82 4.44 -9.44 -2.67
C VAL A 82 3.12 -9.61 -1.95
N PHE A 83 2.29 -8.58 -2.03
CA PHE A 83 0.94 -8.56 -1.47
C PHE A 83 -0.09 -8.39 -2.59
N SER A 84 -1.17 -9.14 -2.57
CA SER A 84 -2.15 -9.22 -3.64
C SER A 84 -3.58 -8.96 -3.14
N ALA A 85 -4.39 -8.33 -3.96
CA ALA A 85 -5.83 -8.20 -3.76
C ALA A 85 -6.55 -9.56 -3.76
N TYR A 86 -5.96 -10.54 -4.46
CA TYR A 86 -6.54 -11.86 -4.69
C TYR A 86 -5.67 -12.98 -4.12
N PRO A 87 -6.26 -14.14 -3.79
CA PRO A 87 -5.51 -15.33 -3.40
C PRO A 87 -4.48 -15.74 -4.46
N TYR A 88 -3.42 -16.45 -4.05
CA TYR A 88 -2.29 -16.83 -4.90
C TYR A 88 -2.69 -17.39 -6.28
N ASN A 89 -3.64 -18.32 -6.31
CA ASN A 89 -4.11 -18.96 -7.54
C ASN A 89 -4.89 -18.04 -8.49
N MET A 90 -5.26 -16.84 -8.07
CA MET A 90 -5.99 -15.82 -8.83
C MET A 90 -5.23 -14.50 -8.96
N CYS A 91 -4.01 -14.44 -8.45
CA CYS A 91 -3.21 -13.22 -8.47
C CYS A 91 -2.59 -12.94 -9.85
N PHE A 92 -1.99 -11.77 -10.01
CA PHE A 92 -1.32 -11.34 -11.24
C PHE A 92 -0.30 -12.37 -11.77
N PHE A 93 0.55 -12.92 -10.91
CA PHE A 93 1.60 -13.87 -11.30
C PHE A 93 1.07 -15.20 -11.81
N CYS A 94 -0.18 -15.55 -11.53
CA CYS A 94 -0.87 -16.72 -12.07
C CYS A 94 -1.74 -16.38 -13.29
N GLY A 95 -1.73 -15.13 -13.76
CA GLY A 95 -2.52 -14.67 -14.91
C GLY A 95 -4.00 -14.46 -14.60
N GLY A 96 -4.41 -14.45 -13.34
CA GLY A 96 -5.80 -14.28 -12.92
C GLY A 96 -6.25 -12.81 -12.78
N ALA A 97 -5.31 -11.86 -12.71
CA ALA A 97 -5.60 -10.44 -12.48
C ALA A 97 -4.56 -9.53 -13.12
N GLY A 98 -4.83 -8.23 -13.19
CA GLY A 98 -3.91 -7.24 -13.73
C GLY A 98 -2.81 -6.82 -12.73
N PRO A 99 -1.74 -6.15 -13.22
CA PRO A 99 -0.61 -5.74 -12.39
C PRO A 99 -0.98 -4.70 -11.32
N GLU A 100 -2.10 -4.00 -11.46
CA GLU A 100 -2.64 -3.06 -10.48
C GLU A 100 -3.18 -3.73 -9.20
N THR A 101 -3.24 -5.05 -9.19
CA THR A 101 -3.76 -5.85 -8.06
C THR A 101 -2.67 -6.40 -7.16
N VAL A 102 -1.42 -6.04 -7.38
CA VAL A 102 -0.27 -6.47 -6.57
C VAL A 102 0.59 -5.28 -6.17
N MET A 103 1.27 -5.42 -5.05
CA MET A 103 2.26 -4.45 -4.57
C MET A 103 3.43 -5.16 -3.89
N GLU A 104 4.59 -4.53 -3.95
CA GLU A 104 5.72 -4.91 -3.10
C GLU A 104 5.50 -4.40 -1.68
N VAL A 105 5.92 -5.17 -0.71
CA VAL A 105 5.86 -4.80 0.71
C VAL A 105 7.23 -4.93 1.33
N THR A 106 7.66 -3.87 2.03
CA THR A 106 8.80 -3.89 2.95
C THR A 106 8.27 -3.61 4.36
N SER A 107 8.36 -4.61 5.24
CA SER A 107 7.84 -4.52 6.60
C SER A 107 8.94 -4.19 7.61
N VAL A 108 8.56 -3.53 8.71
CA VAL A 108 9.46 -3.21 9.83
C VAL A 108 9.93 -4.48 10.52
N GLU A 109 9.00 -5.38 10.79
CA GLU A 109 9.25 -6.69 11.40
C GLU A 109 8.85 -7.80 10.44
N PRO A 110 9.49 -9.00 10.50
CA PRO A 110 9.11 -10.12 9.67
C PRO A 110 7.64 -10.50 9.86
N ILE A 111 6.87 -10.53 8.76
CA ILE A 111 5.46 -10.92 8.77
C ILE A 111 5.35 -12.39 8.39
N LYS A 112 4.75 -13.18 9.28
CA LYS A 112 4.55 -14.60 9.04
C LYS A 112 3.59 -14.83 7.88
N TYR A 113 3.95 -15.72 6.98
CA TYR A 113 3.07 -16.16 5.89
C TYR A 113 1.75 -16.71 6.42
N SER A 114 0.66 -16.30 5.78
CA SER A 114 -0.69 -16.81 5.99
C SER A 114 -1.40 -16.99 4.66
N THR A 115 -2.21 -18.03 4.54
CA THR A 115 -3.13 -18.22 3.42
C THR A 115 -4.40 -17.41 3.56
N GLU A 116 -4.65 -16.90 4.77
CA GLU A 116 -5.81 -16.08 5.08
C GLU A 116 -5.61 -14.64 4.60
N ARG A 117 -6.73 -13.95 4.38
CA ARG A 117 -6.70 -12.52 4.08
C ARG A 117 -6.24 -11.75 5.32
N VAL A 118 -5.18 -10.97 5.17
CA VAL A 118 -4.62 -10.14 6.24
C VAL A 118 -4.76 -8.66 5.90
N LYS A 119 -4.65 -7.83 6.92
CA LYS A 119 -4.61 -6.37 6.77
C LYS A 119 -3.20 -5.88 7.09
N LEU A 120 -2.66 -5.05 6.23
CA LEU A 120 -1.39 -4.35 6.42
C LEU A 120 -1.64 -2.85 6.54
N ARG A 121 -0.76 -2.18 7.27
CA ARG A 121 -0.69 -0.73 7.36
C ARG A 121 0.74 -0.31 7.04
N GLY A 122 0.92 0.67 6.17
CA GLY A 122 2.24 1.14 5.76
C GLY A 122 2.15 2.39 4.90
N LYS A 123 3.31 2.92 4.52
CA LYS A 123 3.44 4.10 3.66
C LYS A 123 3.44 3.67 2.19
N LEU A 124 2.49 4.19 1.41
CA LEU A 124 2.42 3.89 -0.03
C LEU A 124 3.40 4.76 -0.81
N THR A 125 4.13 4.14 -1.72
CA THR A 125 5.00 4.79 -2.70
C THR A 125 4.63 4.31 -4.09
N LEU A 126 4.60 5.21 -5.05
CA LEU A 126 4.31 4.95 -6.46
C LEU A 126 5.62 4.82 -7.23
N ASN A 127 5.71 3.81 -8.09
CA ASN A 127 6.85 3.58 -8.95
C ASN A 127 6.42 3.61 -10.42
N SER A 128 6.93 4.58 -11.18
CA SER A 128 6.71 4.71 -12.62
C SER A 128 7.97 4.45 -13.45
N ASP A 129 9.14 4.43 -12.82
CA ASP A 129 10.42 4.58 -13.52
C ASP A 129 11.29 3.32 -13.47
N ASP A 130 11.21 2.52 -12.40
CA ASP A 130 11.98 1.29 -12.26
C ASP A 130 11.15 0.08 -12.72
N ILE A 131 11.46 -0.42 -13.91
CA ILE A 131 10.79 -1.58 -14.51
C ILE A 131 11.03 -2.90 -13.76
N ASN A 132 12.03 -2.96 -12.87
CA ASN A 132 12.33 -4.14 -12.07
C ASN A 132 11.48 -4.20 -10.79
N ARG A 133 10.70 -3.18 -10.51
CA ARG A 133 9.82 -3.09 -9.34
C ARG A 133 8.36 -3.00 -9.72
N LEU A 134 7.48 -3.44 -8.82
CA LEU A 134 6.05 -3.24 -9.01
C LEU A 134 5.70 -1.74 -8.90
N MET A 135 4.62 -1.34 -9.55
CA MET A 135 4.18 0.06 -9.58
C MET A 135 3.70 0.60 -8.22
N TYR A 136 3.32 -0.28 -7.31
CA TYR A 136 2.92 0.05 -5.93
C TYR A 136 3.89 -0.59 -4.96
N VAL A 137 4.37 0.20 -4.01
CA VAL A 137 5.30 -0.23 -2.95
C VAL A 137 4.76 0.23 -1.60
N LEU A 138 4.58 -0.69 -0.67
CA LEU A 138 4.19 -0.39 0.71
C LEU A 138 5.40 -0.54 1.60
N THR A 139 5.91 0.57 2.11
CA THR A 139 7.08 0.60 3.01
C THR A 139 6.66 0.78 4.46
N GLU A 140 7.58 0.48 5.38
CA GLU A 140 7.33 0.55 6.83
C GLU A 140 6.06 -0.21 7.22
N ALA A 141 5.83 -1.34 6.55
CA ALA A 141 4.60 -2.09 6.72
C ALA A 141 4.57 -2.85 8.06
N GLU A 142 3.39 -2.89 8.65
CA GLU A 142 3.09 -3.63 9.87
C GLU A 142 1.72 -4.32 9.74
N MET A 143 1.46 -5.33 10.57
CA MET A 143 0.14 -5.94 10.63
C MET A 143 -0.89 -4.92 11.13
N GLY A 144 -1.95 -4.73 10.36
CA GLY A 144 -3.06 -3.85 10.72
C GLY A 144 -3.87 -4.40 11.90
N LYS A 145 -4.44 -3.52 12.72
CA LYS A 145 -5.30 -3.91 13.82
C LYS A 145 -6.58 -4.58 13.26
N GLY A 146 -6.94 -5.74 13.81
CA GLY A 146 -8.16 -6.47 13.44
C GLY A 146 -7.98 -7.52 12.33
N ALA A 147 -6.76 -7.95 12.04
CA ALA A 147 -6.50 -9.14 11.24
C ALA A 147 -6.63 -10.39 12.13
N THR A 148 -7.81 -10.98 12.18
CA THR A 148 -8.08 -12.34 12.65
C THR A 148 -8.86 -13.06 11.58
#